data_d866e86ae40c08b2823a17e1b35faf8e
#
_entry.id   d866e86ae40c08b2823a17e1b35faf8e
#
_cell.length_a   1.000
_cell.length_b   1.000
_cell.length_c   1.000
_cell.angle_alpha   90.00
_cell.angle_beta   90.00
_cell.angle_gamma   90.00
#
_symmetry.space_group_name_H-M   'P 1'
#
loop_
_entity.id
_entity.type
_entity.pdbx_description
1 polymer ?
#
loop_
_entity_poly.entity_id
_entity_poly.type
_entity_poly.pdbx_seq_one_letter_code
_entity_poly.pdbx_strand_id
1 'polypeptide(L)'
;MEFLIEGVMALTWKQVVMYAVGVLLIWLAIKKEYEPSLLLPMGFGAILVNLPASGVLDQVLQGGIESHGIISWLFEVGIDASEAMPILLFIGIGAMIDFGPLLANPKLFLCGAAAQAGIFLTILLAAALGFDMKDAASIGIIGAADGPTSILVSQVLHSNYVGAIAVAAYSYMALGTHHPALCHQAGDH
;
A
#
# COMPACT_ATOMS: atom_id res chain seq x y z
N MET A 1 -12.14 32.53 -14.46
CA MET A 1 -11.70 31.60 -15.52
C MET A 1 -10.18 31.47 -15.57
N GLU A 2 -9.41 32.49 -15.18
CA GLU A 2 -7.95 32.43 -15.12
C GLU A 2 -7.42 31.34 -14.21
N PHE A 3 -8.00 31.16 -13.03
CA PHE A 3 -7.61 30.12 -12.06
C PHE A 3 -7.66 28.68 -12.61
N LEU A 4 -8.64 28.36 -13.45
CA LEU A 4 -8.75 27.04 -14.07
C LEU A 4 -7.70 26.84 -15.18
N ILE A 5 -7.36 27.90 -15.89
CA ILE A 5 -6.35 27.88 -16.95
C ILE A 5 -4.96 27.74 -16.35
N GLU A 6 -4.67 28.44 -15.26
CA GLU A 6 -3.40 28.34 -14.52
C GLU A 6 -3.17 26.93 -14.00
N GLY A 7 -4.20 26.26 -13.46
CA GLY A 7 -4.11 24.87 -13.00
C GLY A 7 -3.77 23.90 -14.14
N VAL A 8 -4.37 24.09 -15.33
CA VAL A 8 -4.09 23.26 -16.50
C VAL A 8 -2.70 23.52 -17.08
N MET A 9 -2.26 24.79 -17.08
CA MET A 9 -0.92 25.13 -17.57
C MET A 9 0.20 24.71 -16.61
N ALA A 10 -0.10 24.51 -15.33
CA ALA A 10 0.84 24.02 -14.32
C ALA A 10 1.02 22.48 -14.35
N LEU A 11 0.27 21.77 -15.22
CA LEU A 11 0.35 20.32 -15.35
C LEU A 11 1.73 19.88 -15.88
N THR A 12 2.41 19.09 -15.06
CA THR A 12 3.68 18.47 -15.43
C THR A 12 3.45 17.09 -16.04
N TRP A 13 4.36 16.65 -16.91
CA TRP A 13 4.31 15.29 -17.47
C TRP A 13 4.23 14.21 -16.37
N LYS A 14 4.92 14.41 -15.24
CA LYS A 14 4.89 13.49 -14.10
C LYS A 14 3.48 13.33 -13.51
N GLN A 15 2.74 14.43 -13.40
CA GLN A 15 1.36 14.42 -12.90
C GLN A 15 0.42 13.68 -13.87
N VAL A 16 0.60 13.86 -15.17
CA VAL A 16 -0.18 13.12 -16.18
C VAL A 16 0.03 11.62 -16.07
N VAL A 17 1.28 11.18 -15.86
CA VAL A 17 1.59 9.76 -15.61
C VAL A 17 0.90 9.28 -14.32
N MET A 18 0.92 10.07 -13.25
CA MET A 18 0.26 9.70 -11.99
C MET A 18 -1.27 9.64 -12.13
N TYR A 19 -1.88 10.48 -12.96
CA TYR A 19 -3.31 10.34 -13.29
C TYR A 19 -3.60 9.06 -14.04
N ALA A 20 -2.77 8.69 -15.00
CA ALA A 20 -2.92 7.42 -15.72
C ALA A 20 -2.81 6.23 -14.77
N VAL A 21 -1.85 6.26 -13.84
CA VAL A 21 -1.70 5.24 -12.79
C VAL A 21 -2.92 5.21 -11.87
N GLY A 22 -3.40 6.37 -11.39
CA GLY A 22 -4.57 6.44 -10.52
C GLY A 22 -5.84 5.89 -11.20
N VAL A 23 -6.08 6.27 -12.45
CA VAL A 23 -7.20 5.76 -13.26
C VAL A 23 -7.06 4.26 -13.49
N LEU A 24 -5.85 3.76 -13.76
CA LEU A 24 -5.59 2.33 -13.93
C LEU A 24 -5.92 1.55 -12.65
N LEU A 25 -5.52 2.04 -11.47
CA LEU A 25 -5.83 1.42 -10.18
C LEU A 25 -7.34 1.36 -9.95
N ILE A 26 -8.06 2.46 -10.20
CA ILE A 26 -9.52 2.51 -10.09
C ILE A 26 -10.18 1.53 -11.08
N TRP A 27 -9.69 1.48 -12.31
CA TRP A 27 -10.19 0.55 -13.31
C TRP A 27 -9.98 -0.92 -12.91
N LEU A 28 -8.79 -1.27 -12.38
CA LEU A 28 -8.49 -2.61 -11.87
C LEU A 28 -9.40 -2.98 -10.69
N ALA A 29 -9.64 -2.04 -9.77
CA ALA A 29 -10.56 -2.24 -8.65
C ALA A 29 -11.99 -2.54 -9.10
N ILE A 30 -12.50 -1.78 -10.07
CA ILE A 30 -13.90 -1.89 -10.51
C ILE A 30 -14.11 -3.05 -11.49
N LYS A 31 -13.22 -3.22 -12.49
CA LYS A 31 -13.40 -4.20 -13.57
C LYS A 31 -12.85 -5.58 -13.27
N LYS A 32 -11.79 -5.64 -12.48
CA LYS A 32 -11.10 -6.89 -12.12
C LYS A 32 -11.37 -7.32 -10.68
N GLU A 33 -12.07 -6.48 -9.91
CA GLU A 33 -12.41 -6.73 -8.50
C GLU A 33 -11.17 -7.00 -7.63
N TYR A 34 -10.00 -6.40 -8.01
CA TYR A 34 -8.77 -6.51 -7.25
C TYR A 34 -8.83 -5.60 -6.02
N GLU A 35 -9.14 -6.18 -4.87
CA GLU A 35 -9.20 -5.50 -3.58
C GLU A 35 -9.78 -4.07 -3.66
N PRO A 36 -11.07 -3.90 -4.01
CA PRO A 36 -11.66 -2.58 -4.25
C PRO A 36 -11.54 -1.65 -3.04
N SER A 37 -11.56 -2.22 -1.83
CA SER A 37 -11.42 -1.50 -0.57
C SER A 37 -10.08 -0.79 -0.39
N LEU A 38 -9.03 -1.25 -1.08
CA LEU A 38 -7.69 -0.67 -1.04
C LEU A 38 -7.36 0.11 -2.32
N LEU A 39 -7.60 -0.48 -3.49
CA LEU A 39 -7.21 0.12 -4.76
C LEU A 39 -8.02 1.37 -5.11
N LEU A 40 -9.31 1.44 -4.76
CA LEU A 40 -10.14 2.63 -5.01
C LEU A 40 -9.64 3.86 -4.26
N PRO A 41 -9.47 3.82 -2.91
CA PRO A 41 -8.93 4.95 -2.18
C PRO A 41 -7.51 5.33 -2.60
N MET A 42 -6.69 4.32 -2.93
CA MET A 42 -5.30 4.54 -3.38
C MET A 42 -5.27 5.26 -4.74
N GLY A 43 -6.06 4.80 -5.71
CA GLY A 43 -6.16 5.43 -7.03
C GLY A 43 -6.73 6.85 -6.94
N PHE A 44 -7.76 7.05 -6.12
CA PHE A 44 -8.33 8.37 -5.86
C PHE A 44 -7.31 9.30 -5.17
N GLY A 45 -6.63 8.81 -4.13
CA GLY A 45 -5.58 9.55 -3.43
C GLY A 45 -4.44 9.95 -4.36
N ALA A 46 -3.99 9.04 -5.24
CA ALA A 46 -2.95 9.32 -6.22
C ALA A 46 -3.35 10.46 -7.18
N ILE A 47 -4.61 10.51 -7.61
CA ILE A 47 -5.12 11.61 -8.43
C ILE A 47 -5.17 12.90 -7.61
N LEU A 48 -5.75 12.85 -6.40
CA LEU A 48 -5.99 14.01 -5.55
C LEU A 48 -4.69 14.73 -5.17
N VAL A 49 -3.67 13.96 -4.75
CA VAL A 49 -2.35 14.49 -4.32
C VAL A 49 -1.58 15.11 -5.50
N ASN A 50 -1.83 14.66 -6.72
CA ASN A 50 -1.16 15.17 -7.92
C ASN A 50 -1.94 16.29 -8.63
N LEU A 51 -3.11 16.74 -8.10
CA LEU A 51 -3.82 17.89 -8.67
C LEU A 51 -3.01 19.17 -8.48
N PRO A 52 -2.68 19.90 -9.57
CA PRO A 52 -1.95 21.14 -9.47
C PRO A 52 -2.78 22.21 -8.77
N ALA A 53 -2.15 23.01 -7.93
CA ALA A 53 -2.77 24.11 -7.19
C ALA A 53 -4.01 23.74 -6.35
N SER A 54 -4.13 22.47 -5.93
CA SER A 54 -5.29 21.97 -5.19
C SER A 54 -5.34 22.40 -3.72
N GLY A 55 -4.22 22.86 -3.15
CA GLY A 55 -4.11 23.13 -1.72
C GLY A 55 -4.19 21.90 -0.82
N VAL A 56 -4.20 20.70 -1.39
CA VAL A 56 -4.31 19.44 -0.67
C VAL A 56 -2.99 19.05 0.02
N LEU A 57 -1.87 19.39 -0.62
CA LEU A 57 -0.51 19.33 -0.09
C LEU A 57 -0.01 20.73 0.28
N ASP A 58 1.07 20.77 1.06
CA ASP A 58 1.72 22.03 1.42
C ASP A 58 2.18 22.77 0.16
N GLN A 59 1.81 24.03 0.08
CA GLN A 59 2.11 24.89 -1.05
C GLN A 59 2.62 26.26 -0.55
N VAL A 60 3.61 26.79 -1.26
CA VAL A 60 4.04 28.18 -1.06
C VAL A 60 3.25 29.05 -2.02
N LEU A 61 2.30 29.80 -1.49
CA LEU A 61 1.51 30.75 -2.26
C LEU A 61 2.36 31.95 -2.71
N GLN A 62 1.93 32.63 -3.78
CA GLN A 62 2.56 33.87 -4.24
C GLN A 62 2.57 34.89 -3.08
N GLY A 63 3.77 35.27 -2.63
CA GLY A 63 3.97 36.13 -1.48
C GLY A 63 4.67 35.48 -0.29
N GLY A 64 5.10 34.22 -0.40
CA GLY A 64 5.87 33.50 0.65
C GLY A 64 5.02 33.03 1.82
N ILE A 65 3.70 32.97 1.67
CA ILE A 65 2.80 32.41 2.67
C ILE A 65 2.75 30.90 2.47
N GLU A 66 3.22 30.15 3.46
CA GLU A 66 3.09 28.68 3.49
C GLU A 66 1.65 28.31 3.82
N SER A 67 1.00 27.57 2.93
CA SER A 67 -0.32 26.98 3.16
C SER A 67 -0.14 25.52 3.44
N HIS A 68 -0.49 25.07 4.64
CA HIS A 68 -0.49 23.67 5.00
C HIS A 68 -1.66 22.95 4.37
N GLY A 69 -1.36 21.90 3.59
CA GLY A 69 -2.38 21.06 2.96
C GLY A 69 -3.00 20.09 3.99
N ILE A 70 -4.30 19.82 3.83
CA ILE A 70 -5.01 18.90 4.73
C ILE A 70 -4.45 17.48 4.70
N ILE A 71 -3.99 17.02 3.54
CA ILE A 71 -3.39 15.69 3.41
C ILE A 71 -2.01 15.65 4.05
N SER A 72 -1.19 16.70 3.88
CA SER A 72 0.10 16.81 4.58
C SER A 72 -0.08 16.79 6.09
N TRP A 73 -1.05 17.55 6.60
CA TRP A 73 -1.37 17.56 8.02
C TRP A 73 -1.86 16.20 8.54
N LEU A 74 -2.76 15.53 7.80
CA LEU A 74 -3.23 14.18 8.16
C LEU A 74 -2.08 13.15 8.16
N PHE A 75 -1.16 13.27 7.21
CA PHE A 75 0.02 12.40 7.14
C PHE A 75 0.94 12.62 8.34
N GLU A 76 1.27 13.88 8.63
CA GLU A 76 2.13 14.23 9.75
C GLU A 76 1.53 13.76 11.10
N VAL A 77 0.27 14.11 11.38
CA VAL A 77 -0.38 13.75 12.64
C VAL A 77 -0.73 12.27 12.72
N GLY A 78 -1.15 11.67 11.61
CA GLY A 78 -1.69 10.32 11.60
C GLY A 78 -0.67 9.21 11.37
N ILE A 79 0.48 9.53 10.79
CA ILE A 79 1.51 8.55 10.45
C ILE A 79 2.82 8.88 11.17
N ASP A 80 3.37 10.08 10.95
CA ASP A 80 4.69 10.43 11.49
C ASP A 80 4.69 10.65 13.00
N ALA A 81 3.68 11.34 13.52
CA ALA A 81 3.65 11.71 14.93
C ALA A 81 3.00 10.66 15.84
N SER A 82 2.05 9.87 15.37
CA SER A 82 1.22 9.04 16.26
C SER A 82 0.95 7.62 15.79
N GLU A 83 1.29 7.25 14.56
CA GLU A 83 0.94 5.97 13.92
C GLU A 83 -0.58 5.64 13.98
N ALA A 84 -1.42 6.65 14.25
CA ALA A 84 -2.86 6.45 14.48
C ALA A 84 -3.58 5.93 13.22
N MET A 85 -3.21 6.43 12.04
CA MET A 85 -3.82 5.99 10.77
C MET A 85 -3.50 4.52 10.44
N PRO A 86 -2.26 4.02 10.58
CA PRO A 86 -1.96 2.60 10.47
C PRO A 86 -2.77 1.73 11.42
N ILE A 87 -2.91 2.14 12.68
CA ILE A 87 -3.71 1.40 13.68
C ILE A 87 -5.18 1.33 13.25
N LEU A 88 -5.77 2.45 12.83
CA LEU A 88 -7.15 2.49 12.32
C LEU A 88 -7.34 1.61 11.08
N LEU A 89 -6.36 1.60 10.18
CA LEU A 89 -6.37 0.75 9.00
C LEU A 89 -6.39 -0.74 9.39
N PHE A 90 -5.55 -1.16 10.34
CA PHE A 90 -5.52 -2.53 10.82
C PHE A 90 -6.82 -2.94 11.54
N ILE A 91 -7.42 -2.04 12.31
CA ILE A 91 -8.74 -2.27 12.93
C ILE A 91 -9.80 -2.47 11.83
N GLY A 92 -9.79 -1.63 10.80
CA GLY A 92 -10.72 -1.72 9.67
C GLY A 92 -10.56 -3.03 8.89
N ILE A 93 -9.33 -3.42 8.55
CA ILE A 93 -9.03 -4.70 7.89
C ILE A 93 -9.49 -5.86 8.78
N GLY A 94 -9.15 -5.82 10.07
CA GLY A 94 -9.55 -6.87 11.03
C GLY A 94 -11.06 -7.04 11.12
N ALA A 95 -11.83 -5.96 11.00
CA ALA A 95 -13.30 -6.00 11.00
C ALA A 95 -13.88 -6.60 9.71
N MET A 96 -13.13 -6.60 8.61
CA MET A 96 -13.55 -7.17 7.32
C MET A 96 -13.20 -8.67 7.17
N ILE A 97 -12.35 -9.21 8.03
CA ILE A 97 -11.89 -10.61 7.95
C ILE A 97 -13.02 -11.54 8.38
N ASP A 98 -13.33 -12.52 7.53
CA ASP A 98 -14.19 -13.65 7.89
C ASP A 98 -13.37 -14.73 8.62
N PHE A 99 -13.53 -14.82 9.92
CA PHE A 99 -12.89 -15.83 10.76
C PHE A 99 -13.59 -17.20 10.75
N GLY A 100 -14.74 -17.32 10.09
CA GLY A 100 -15.53 -18.56 10.04
C GLY A 100 -14.71 -19.76 9.57
N PRO A 101 -14.00 -19.72 8.43
CA PRO A 101 -13.18 -20.82 7.93
C PRO A 101 -12.06 -21.22 8.91
N LEU A 102 -11.44 -20.24 9.57
CA LEU A 102 -10.36 -20.47 10.54
C LEU A 102 -10.86 -21.19 11.79
N LEU A 103 -12.03 -20.78 12.29
CA LEU A 103 -12.66 -21.40 13.47
C LEU A 103 -13.17 -22.80 13.17
N ALA A 104 -13.67 -23.03 11.94
CA ALA A 104 -14.10 -24.34 11.48
C ALA A 104 -12.94 -25.35 11.34
N ASN A 105 -11.76 -24.87 10.99
CA ASN A 105 -10.59 -25.69 10.72
C ASN A 105 -9.35 -25.19 11.45
N PRO A 106 -9.14 -25.52 12.74
CA PRO A 106 -8.02 -25.03 13.53
C PRO A 106 -6.63 -25.37 12.95
N LYS A 107 -6.53 -26.38 12.07
CA LYS A 107 -5.28 -26.73 11.38
C LYS A 107 -4.76 -25.58 10.49
N LEU A 108 -5.64 -24.65 10.08
CA LEU A 108 -5.24 -23.48 9.29
C LEU A 108 -4.30 -22.53 10.05
N PHE A 109 -4.24 -22.59 11.38
CA PHE A 109 -3.24 -21.87 12.17
C PHE A 109 -1.81 -22.28 11.81
N LEU A 110 -1.59 -23.52 11.37
CA LEU A 110 -0.27 -23.99 10.93
C LEU A 110 0.18 -23.27 9.64
N CYS A 111 -0.74 -22.84 8.78
CA CYS A 111 -0.42 -22.04 7.61
C CYS A 111 0.14 -20.66 8.01
N GLY A 112 -0.39 -20.06 9.06
CA GLY A 112 0.16 -18.82 9.63
C GLY A 112 1.58 -19.02 10.17
N ALA A 113 1.84 -20.11 10.87
CA ALA A 113 3.18 -20.47 11.34
C ALA A 113 4.16 -20.69 10.18
N ALA A 114 3.72 -21.33 9.09
CA ALA A 114 4.53 -21.52 7.90
C ALA A 114 4.85 -20.20 7.20
N ALA A 115 3.90 -19.26 7.14
CA ALA A 115 4.11 -17.93 6.60
C ALA A 115 5.16 -17.16 7.42
N GLN A 116 5.07 -17.20 8.75
CA GLN A 116 6.08 -16.58 9.63
C GLN A 116 7.48 -17.18 9.42
N ALA A 117 7.57 -18.50 9.31
CA ALA A 117 8.83 -19.17 9.00
C ALA A 117 9.41 -18.70 7.65
N GLY A 118 8.55 -18.50 6.65
CA GLY A 118 8.94 -17.95 5.35
C GLY A 118 9.49 -16.52 5.45
N ILE A 119 8.87 -15.65 6.24
CA ILE A 119 9.35 -14.29 6.51
C ILE A 119 10.75 -14.32 7.10
N PHE A 120 10.96 -15.08 8.17
CA PHE A 120 12.27 -15.18 8.83
C PHE A 120 13.35 -15.77 7.91
N LEU A 121 13.00 -16.79 7.14
CA LEU A 121 13.93 -17.38 6.17
C LEU A 121 14.32 -16.37 5.09
N THR A 122 13.37 -15.57 4.60
CA THR A 122 13.64 -14.52 3.62
C THR A 122 14.54 -13.42 4.17
N ILE A 123 14.35 -13.01 5.43
CA ILE A 123 15.23 -12.06 6.12
C ILE A 123 16.66 -12.60 6.19
N LEU A 124 16.81 -13.86 6.60
CA LEU A 124 18.13 -14.51 6.69
C LEU A 124 18.81 -14.61 5.31
N LEU A 125 18.06 -14.98 4.28
CA LEU A 125 18.58 -15.06 2.91
C LEU A 125 18.97 -13.68 2.38
N ALA A 126 18.15 -12.65 2.59
CA ALA A 126 18.47 -11.30 2.18
C ALA A 126 19.73 -10.77 2.91
N ALA A 127 19.84 -11.02 4.21
CA ALA A 127 21.04 -10.67 4.98
C ALA A 127 22.29 -11.44 4.48
N ALA A 128 22.14 -12.71 4.13
CA ALA A 128 23.23 -13.52 3.57
C ALA A 128 23.65 -13.05 2.17
N LEU A 129 22.74 -12.44 1.41
CA LEU A 129 23.04 -11.81 0.11
C LEU A 129 23.71 -10.44 0.25
N GLY A 130 23.87 -9.93 1.47
CA GLY A 130 24.58 -8.68 1.75
C GLY A 130 23.70 -7.45 1.82
N PHE A 131 22.37 -7.59 1.89
CA PHE A 131 21.46 -6.48 2.18
C PHE A 131 21.64 -6.02 3.63
N ASP A 132 21.50 -4.70 3.86
CA ASP A 132 21.44 -4.17 5.22
C ASP A 132 20.24 -4.77 5.97
N MET A 133 20.35 -4.88 7.30
CA MET A 133 19.33 -5.53 8.13
C MET A 133 17.96 -4.86 8.00
N LYS A 134 17.93 -3.53 7.81
CA LYS A 134 16.69 -2.76 7.57
C LYS A 134 16.03 -3.15 6.25
N ASP A 135 16.82 -3.24 5.20
CA ASP A 135 16.37 -3.64 3.87
C ASP A 135 15.95 -5.12 3.87
N ALA A 136 16.73 -5.99 4.52
CA ALA A 136 16.40 -7.41 4.66
C ALA A 136 15.07 -7.63 5.40
N ALA A 137 14.82 -6.90 6.49
CA ALA A 137 13.55 -6.95 7.23
C ALA A 137 12.38 -6.44 6.38
N SER A 138 12.60 -5.35 5.64
CA SER A 138 11.60 -4.78 4.74
C SER A 138 11.27 -5.71 3.56
N ILE A 139 12.24 -6.47 3.05
CA ILE A 139 12.03 -7.48 2.02
C ILE A 139 11.26 -8.68 2.61
N GLY A 140 11.62 -9.12 3.81
CA GLY A 140 11.00 -10.26 4.47
C GLY A 140 9.51 -10.07 4.73
N ILE A 141 9.09 -8.85 5.11
CA ILE A 141 7.69 -8.57 5.44
C ILE A 141 6.73 -8.73 4.26
N ILE A 142 7.23 -8.76 3.01
CA ILE A 142 6.42 -9.05 1.82
C ILE A 142 5.71 -10.41 1.97
N GLY A 143 6.35 -11.36 2.67
CA GLY A 143 5.78 -12.67 2.96
C GLY A 143 4.55 -12.65 3.86
N ALA A 144 4.24 -11.54 4.52
CA ALA A 144 2.97 -11.36 5.25
C ALA A 144 1.76 -11.25 4.31
N ALA A 145 1.99 -11.11 3.00
CA ALA A 145 0.97 -10.95 1.95
C ALA A 145 0.03 -9.76 2.21
N ASP A 146 0.56 -8.70 2.78
CA ASP A 146 -0.14 -7.44 3.07
C ASP A 146 0.67 -6.26 2.51
N GLY A 147 0.15 -5.66 1.45
CA GLY A 147 0.79 -4.54 0.76
C GLY A 147 0.98 -3.31 1.65
N PRO A 148 -0.07 -2.80 2.30
CA PRO A 148 0.01 -1.67 3.21
C PRO A 148 1.02 -1.86 4.33
N THR A 149 1.03 -3.02 4.98
CA THR A 149 2.01 -3.36 6.03
C THR A 149 3.44 -3.35 5.50
N SER A 150 3.66 -3.90 4.29
CA SER A 150 4.99 -3.94 3.66
C SER A 150 5.52 -2.53 3.40
N ILE A 151 4.67 -1.62 2.94
CA ILE A 151 5.03 -0.22 2.71
C ILE A 151 5.33 0.47 4.04
N LEU A 152 4.43 0.36 5.03
CA LEU A 152 4.60 0.98 6.35
C LEU A 152 5.92 0.55 7.01
N VAL A 153 6.16 -0.75 7.10
CA VAL A 153 7.39 -1.28 7.71
C VAL A 153 8.62 -0.79 6.96
N SER A 154 8.59 -0.76 5.63
CA SER A 154 9.70 -0.26 4.82
C SER A 154 9.98 1.22 5.05
N GLN A 155 8.94 2.03 5.26
CA GLN A 155 9.07 3.46 5.58
C GLN A 155 9.62 3.66 6.99
N VAL A 156 9.08 2.99 8.00
CA VAL A 156 9.53 3.08 9.41
C VAL A 156 10.99 2.63 9.56
N LEU A 157 11.40 1.60 8.82
CA LEU A 157 12.78 1.13 8.80
C LEU A 157 13.70 2.00 7.93
N HIS A 158 13.16 3.00 7.22
CA HIS A 158 13.91 3.81 6.25
C HIS A 158 14.66 2.97 5.22
N SER A 159 13.98 1.97 4.64
CA SER A 159 14.53 1.12 3.60
C SER A 159 14.80 1.91 2.31
N ASN A 160 15.91 1.58 1.64
CA ASN A 160 16.24 2.17 0.34
C ASN A 160 15.36 1.63 -0.81
N TYR A 161 14.60 0.57 -0.56
CA TYR A 161 13.86 -0.17 -1.59
C TYR A 161 12.34 -0.07 -1.44
N VAL A 162 11.80 0.96 -0.75
CA VAL A 162 10.35 1.11 -0.49
C VAL A 162 9.51 0.95 -1.76
N GLY A 163 9.91 1.59 -2.87
CA GLY A 163 9.18 1.48 -4.13
C GLY A 163 9.18 0.08 -4.73
N ALA A 164 10.32 -0.60 -4.73
CA ALA A 164 10.44 -1.97 -5.22
C ALA A 164 9.65 -2.95 -4.35
N ILE A 165 9.71 -2.77 -3.03
CA ILE A 165 8.96 -3.57 -2.05
C ILE A 165 7.45 -3.40 -2.26
N ALA A 166 6.97 -2.17 -2.47
CA ALA A 166 5.58 -1.90 -2.75
C ALA A 166 5.11 -2.65 -4.01
N VAL A 167 5.85 -2.54 -5.11
CA VAL A 167 5.53 -3.25 -6.37
C VAL A 167 5.53 -4.76 -6.17
N ALA A 168 6.52 -5.31 -5.47
CA ALA A 168 6.62 -6.74 -5.20
C ALA A 168 5.46 -7.24 -4.33
N ALA A 169 5.12 -6.51 -3.25
CA ALA A 169 4.04 -6.85 -2.34
C ALA A 169 2.68 -6.88 -3.07
N TYR A 170 2.36 -5.85 -3.85
CA TYR A 170 1.11 -5.82 -4.60
C TYR A 170 1.06 -6.85 -5.73
N SER A 171 2.18 -7.11 -6.41
CA SER A 171 2.26 -8.17 -7.42
C SER A 171 2.02 -9.55 -6.79
N TYR A 172 2.57 -9.80 -5.61
CA TYR A 172 2.37 -11.03 -4.86
C TYR A 172 0.91 -11.21 -4.44
N MET A 173 0.27 -10.18 -3.92
CA MET A 173 -1.16 -10.21 -3.57
C MET A 173 -2.03 -10.48 -4.78
N ALA A 174 -1.77 -9.83 -5.92
CA ALA A 174 -2.51 -10.02 -7.16
C ALA A 174 -2.44 -11.48 -7.67
N LEU A 175 -1.31 -12.16 -7.48
CA LEU A 175 -1.16 -13.57 -7.82
C LEU A 175 -2.00 -14.49 -6.90
N GLY A 176 -2.10 -14.16 -5.62
CA GLY A 176 -2.90 -14.91 -4.64
C GLY A 176 -4.39 -14.91 -4.96
N THR A 177 -4.93 -13.80 -5.46
CA THR A 177 -6.36 -13.69 -5.82
C THR A 177 -6.72 -14.42 -7.13
N HIS A 178 -5.74 -14.72 -7.99
CA HIS A 178 -5.96 -15.40 -9.27
C HIS A 178 -6.01 -16.94 -9.18
N HIS A 179 -5.69 -17.54 -8.03
CA HIS A 179 -5.66 -19.00 -7.86
C HIS A 179 -6.58 -19.57 -6.77
N PRO A 180 -7.88 -19.21 -6.70
CA PRO A 180 -8.80 -19.94 -5.83
C PRO A 180 -9.03 -21.38 -6.31
N ALA A 181 -8.82 -21.68 -7.60
CA ALA A 181 -9.10 -22.99 -8.20
C ALA A 181 -8.13 -24.11 -7.79
N LEU A 182 -6.88 -23.80 -7.45
CA LEU A 182 -5.89 -24.82 -7.07
C LEU A 182 -6.05 -25.29 -5.62
N CYS A 183 -6.51 -24.45 -4.72
CA CYS A 183 -6.78 -24.85 -3.32
C CYS A 183 -8.06 -25.69 -3.19
N HIS A 184 -9.05 -25.51 -4.07
CA HIS A 184 -10.29 -26.28 -4.05
C HIS A 184 -10.10 -27.72 -4.55
N GLN A 185 -9.16 -27.97 -5.47
CA GLN A 185 -8.87 -29.31 -5.97
C GLN A 185 -8.02 -30.17 -5.01
N ALA A 186 -7.30 -29.54 -4.07
CA ALA A 186 -6.50 -30.27 -3.08
C ALA A 186 -7.30 -30.72 -1.83
N GLY A 187 -8.56 -30.28 -1.69
CA GLY A 187 -9.43 -30.58 -0.55
C GLY A 187 -10.43 -31.71 -0.77
N ASP A 188 -10.55 -32.23 -2.01
CA ASP A 188 -11.52 -33.29 -2.38
C ASP A 188 -10.91 -34.72 -2.48
N HIS A 189 -9.82 -34.97 -1.75
CA HIS A 189 -9.24 -36.32 -1.62
C HIS A 189 -9.05 -36.72 -0.17
#